data_2127242de4059f4f7ab401be00f30e2c
#
_entry.id   2127242de4059f4f7ab401be00f30e2c
#
_cell.length_a   1.000
_cell.length_b   1.000
_cell.length_c   1.000
_cell.angle_alpha   90.00
_cell.angle_beta   90.00
_cell.angle_gamma   90.00
#
_symmetry.space_group_name_H-M   'P 1'
#
loop_
_entity.id
_entity.type
_entity.pdbx_description
1 polymer ?
#
loop_
_entity_poly.entity_id
_entity_poly.type
_entity_poly.pdbx_seq_one_letter_code
_entity_poly.pdbx_strand_id
1 'polypeptide(L)'
;QQPNPFSMSIFDNVAFGLKVAKLPKDEVDRRVNEMLEIVSLKGYENRSVDSLSGGQQQRVAIARALVNQPKVLLLDEPLAALDLRLRKDMQIELKRIQQTTGITFIYVTHDQEEALSMSDTVVVMDKGRIQQIGRPEDIYNEPKNAFVADFIGESNILDGVMLEDFKVRFFGRVFE
;
A
#
# COMPACT_ATOMS: atom_id res chain seq x y z
N GLN A 1 3.29 9.15 3.65
CA GLN A 1 4.45 9.38 4.55
C GLN A 1 4.00 9.31 6.02
N GLN A 2 3.81 10.35 6.77
CA GLN A 2 3.30 10.27 8.14
C GLN A 2 1.80 10.50 8.19
N PRO A 3 1.03 9.75 8.99
CA PRO A 3 -0.35 10.11 9.24
C PRO A 3 -0.38 11.50 9.87
N ASN A 4 -1.19 12.40 9.31
CA ASN A 4 -1.34 13.75 9.84
C ASN A 4 -2.81 13.95 10.27
N PRO A 5 -3.23 13.32 11.36
CA PRO A 5 -4.56 13.54 11.91
C PRO A 5 -4.64 14.95 12.52
N PHE A 6 -5.84 15.51 12.55
CA PHE A 6 -6.09 16.77 13.22
C PHE A 6 -6.09 16.59 14.75
N SER A 7 -5.62 17.59 15.52
CA SER A 7 -5.66 17.59 16.98
C SER A 7 -7.09 17.71 17.50
N MET A 8 -7.88 16.67 17.32
CA MET A 8 -9.28 16.55 17.74
C MET A 8 -9.61 15.08 18.06
N SER A 9 -10.84 14.79 18.43
CA SER A 9 -11.28 13.42 18.68
C SER A 9 -11.14 12.53 17.44
N ILE A 10 -11.06 11.22 17.62
CA ILE A 10 -11.05 10.25 16.53
C ILE A 10 -12.34 10.39 15.71
N PHE A 11 -13.49 10.50 16.39
CA PHE A 11 -14.76 10.73 15.72
C PHE A 11 -14.73 11.96 14.82
N ASP A 12 -14.25 13.10 15.33
CA ASP A 12 -14.21 14.35 14.57
C ASP A 12 -13.23 14.29 13.39
N ASN A 13 -12.12 13.57 13.54
CA ASN A 13 -11.19 13.31 12.43
C ASN A 13 -11.90 12.57 11.29
N VAL A 14 -12.58 11.48 11.60
CA VAL A 14 -13.27 10.67 10.58
C VAL A 14 -14.47 11.43 10.01
N ALA A 15 -15.24 12.11 10.86
CA ALA A 15 -16.43 12.88 10.48
C ALA A 15 -16.11 14.12 9.63
N PHE A 16 -14.86 14.57 9.59
CA PHE A 16 -14.49 15.88 9.04
C PHE A 16 -15.03 16.11 7.62
N GLY A 17 -14.75 15.18 6.70
CA GLY A 17 -15.22 15.29 5.31
C GLY A 17 -16.74 15.31 5.16
N LEU A 18 -17.43 14.50 5.97
CA LEU A 18 -18.89 14.42 5.97
C LEU A 18 -19.54 15.71 6.50
N LYS A 19 -18.93 16.31 7.55
CA LYS A 19 -19.38 17.59 8.11
C LYS A 19 -19.16 18.74 7.11
N VAL A 20 -18.03 18.76 6.40
CA VAL A 20 -17.76 19.74 5.33
C VAL A 20 -18.78 19.59 4.20
N ALA A 21 -19.16 18.36 3.85
CA ALA A 21 -20.21 18.08 2.87
C ALA A 21 -21.63 18.35 3.39
N LYS A 22 -21.78 18.80 4.66
CA LYS A 22 -23.05 19.15 5.30
C LYS A 22 -24.08 18.00 5.32
N LEU A 23 -23.61 16.77 5.51
CA LEU A 23 -24.51 15.62 5.68
C LEU A 23 -25.31 15.76 6.98
N PRO A 24 -26.54 15.20 7.04
CA PRO A 24 -27.32 15.11 8.26
C PRO A 24 -26.54 14.42 9.39
N LYS A 25 -26.79 14.83 10.63
CA LYS A 25 -26.04 14.33 11.80
C LYS A 25 -26.17 12.82 11.98
N ASP A 26 -27.35 12.27 11.83
CA ASP A 26 -27.64 10.83 11.90
C ASP A 26 -26.85 10.02 10.88
N GLU A 27 -26.72 10.54 9.67
CA GLU A 27 -25.92 9.91 8.62
C GLU A 27 -24.42 10.01 8.91
N VAL A 28 -23.95 11.13 9.45
CA VAL A 28 -22.55 11.28 9.91
C VAL A 28 -22.25 10.26 11.01
N ASP A 29 -23.09 10.19 12.04
CA ASP A 29 -22.93 9.28 13.16
C ASP A 29 -22.90 7.81 12.70
N ARG A 30 -23.82 7.43 11.81
CA ARG A 30 -23.88 6.08 11.24
C ARG A 30 -22.59 5.73 10.48
N ARG A 31 -22.18 6.55 9.50
CA ARG A 31 -21.01 6.28 8.65
C ARG A 31 -19.70 6.26 9.45
N VAL A 32 -19.55 7.17 10.39
CA VAL A 32 -18.35 7.20 11.24
C VAL A 32 -18.25 5.93 12.08
N ASN A 33 -19.34 5.51 12.74
CA ASN A 33 -19.34 4.30 13.54
C ASN A 33 -19.07 3.05 12.72
N GLU A 34 -19.68 2.91 11.54
CA GLU A 34 -19.40 1.82 10.60
C GLU A 34 -17.92 1.80 10.19
N MET A 35 -17.36 2.98 9.87
CA MET A 35 -15.95 3.08 9.47
C MET A 35 -14.99 2.75 10.61
N LEU A 36 -15.27 3.21 11.84
CA LEU A 36 -14.47 2.88 13.01
C LEU A 36 -14.48 1.38 13.33
N GLU A 37 -15.58 0.70 13.05
CA GLU A 37 -15.66 -0.77 13.18
C GLU A 37 -14.78 -1.45 12.09
N ILE A 38 -14.83 -0.98 10.83
CA ILE A 38 -14.00 -1.51 9.72
C ILE A 38 -12.52 -1.37 10.03
N VAL A 39 -12.07 -0.25 10.60
CA VAL A 39 -10.65 -0.02 10.91
C VAL A 39 -10.25 -0.50 12.33
N SER A 40 -11.08 -1.28 13.00
CA SER A 40 -10.82 -1.84 14.35
C SER A 40 -10.53 -0.77 15.42
N LEU A 41 -11.25 0.35 15.37
CA LEU A 41 -11.18 1.45 16.35
C LEU A 41 -12.52 1.73 17.07
N LYS A 42 -13.46 0.79 17.03
CA LYS A 42 -14.72 0.87 17.79
C LYS A 42 -14.46 1.03 19.29
N GLY A 43 -15.13 1.98 19.94
CA GLY A 43 -14.95 2.31 21.35
C GLY A 43 -13.84 3.33 21.63
N TYR A 44 -13.20 3.85 20.57
CA TYR A 44 -12.15 4.88 20.67
C TYR A 44 -12.63 6.27 20.22
N GLU A 45 -13.91 6.43 19.90
CA GLU A 45 -14.50 7.60 19.23
C GLU A 45 -14.11 8.92 19.90
N ASN A 46 -14.18 8.95 21.24
CA ASN A 46 -13.98 10.16 22.05
C ASN A 46 -12.52 10.38 22.47
N ARG A 47 -11.59 9.48 22.11
CA ARG A 47 -10.17 9.67 22.45
C ARG A 47 -9.52 10.72 21.56
N SER A 48 -8.54 11.42 22.12
CA SER A 48 -7.66 12.27 21.33
C SER A 48 -6.76 11.38 20.45
N VAL A 49 -6.54 11.80 19.21
CA VAL A 49 -5.62 11.14 18.27
C VAL A 49 -4.19 11.12 18.80
N ASP A 50 -3.79 12.15 19.56
CA ASP A 50 -2.44 12.26 20.14
C ASP A 50 -2.12 11.14 21.15
N SER A 51 -3.15 10.48 21.70
CA SER A 51 -2.99 9.35 22.62
C SER A 51 -2.80 7.99 21.92
N LEU A 52 -2.83 7.95 20.62
CA LEU A 52 -2.77 6.73 19.82
C LEU A 52 -1.35 6.32 19.43
N SER A 53 -1.13 5.01 19.27
CA SER A 53 0.09 4.50 18.61
C SER A 53 0.12 4.89 17.11
N GLY A 54 1.31 4.87 16.50
CA GLY A 54 1.48 5.21 15.08
C GLY A 54 0.57 4.40 14.15
N GLY A 55 0.41 3.09 14.38
CA GLY A 55 -0.52 2.26 13.61
C GLY A 55 -1.99 2.61 13.83
N GLN A 56 -2.38 3.01 15.03
CA GLN A 56 -3.74 3.49 15.28
C GLN A 56 -3.98 4.85 14.61
N GLN A 57 -3.01 5.76 14.63
CA GLN A 57 -3.10 7.03 13.89
C GLN A 57 -3.24 6.80 12.39
N GLN A 58 -2.50 5.82 11.85
CA GLN A 58 -2.62 5.42 10.44
C GLN A 58 -4.04 4.93 10.11
N ARG A 59 -4.64 4.10 10.97
CA ARG A 59 -6.02 3.65 10.80
C ARG A 59 -7.03 4.80 10.83
N VAL A 60 -6.83 5.80 11.69
CA VAL A 60 -7.66 7.03 11.69
C VAL A 60 -7.54 7.78 10.37
N ALA A 61 -6.32 7.93 9.82
CA ALA A 61 -6.12 8.59 8.53
C ALA A 61 -6.81 7.85 7.38
N ILE A 62 -6.73 6.52 7.38
CA ILE A 62 -7.42 5.66 6.40
C ILE A 62 -8.95 5.79 6.56
N ALA A 63 -9.47 5.70 7.77
CA ALA A 63 -10.90 5.86 8.06
C ALA A 63 -11.43 7.21 7.56
N ARG A 64 -10.67 8.30 7.80
CA ARG A 64 -10.99 9.65 7.32
C ARG A 64 -11.08 9.72 5.79
N ALA A 65 -10.23 8.99 5.09
CA ALA A 65 -10.28 8.93 3.62
C ALA A 65 -11.45 8.07 3.12
N LEU A 66 -11.68 6.92 3.75
CA LEU A 66 -12.69 5.93 3.31
C LEU A 66 -14.13 6.31 3.63
N VAL A 67 -14.37 7.09 4.71
CA VAL A 67 -15.73 7.45 5.15
C VAL A 67 -16.54 8.19 4.07
N ASN A 68 -15.85 8.86 3.14
CA ASN A 68 -16.45 9.52 1.98
C ASN A 68 -16.78 8.55 0.83
N GLN A 69 -16.57 7.25 1.00
CA GLN A 69 -16.81 6.20 0.01
C GLN A 69 -16.17 6.50 -1.36
N PRO A 70 -14.86 6.76 -1.42
CA PRO A 70 -14.17 7.01 -2.68
C PRO A 70 -14.16 5.74 -3.54
N LYS A 71 -14.07 5.89 -4.86
CA LYS A 71 -13.86 4.74 -5.77
C LYS A 71 -12.42 4.23 -5.74
N VAL A 72 -11.48 5.10 -5.43
CA VAL A 72 -10.04 4.80 -5.40
C VAL A 72 -9.42 5.46 -4.17
N LEU A 73 -8.58 4.73 -3.45
CA LEU A 73 -7.76 5.24 -2.35
C LEU A 73 -6.29 5.24 -2.79
N LEU A 74 -5.65 6.42 -2.68
CA LEU A 74 -4.22 6.58 -2.96
C LEU A 74 -3.45 6.52 -1.64
N LEU A 75 -2.47 5.63 -1.55
CA LEU A 75 -1.61 5.42 -0.39
C LEU A 75 -0.15 5.63 -0.84
N ASP A 76 0.45 6.72 -0.39
CA ASP A 76 1.82 7.09 -0.70
C ASP A 76 2.72 6.76 0.50
N GLU A 77 3.53 5.71 0.38
CA GLU A 77 4.42 5.16 1.42
C GLU A 77 3.76 5.05 2.81
N PRO A 78 2.57 4.46 2.93
CA PRO A 78 1.78 4.57 4.16
C PRO A 78 2.40 3.86 5.36
N LEU A 79 3.33 2.94 5.17
CA LEU A 79 3.95 2.14 6.22
C LEU A 79 5.42 2.50 6.49
N ALA A 80 6.00 3.45 5.75
CA ALA A 80 7.43 3.77 5.83
C ALA A 80 7.90 4.22 7.23
N ALA A 81 7.03 4.86 8.01
CA ALA A 81 7.37 5.36 9.35
C ALA A 81 7.17 4.33 10.48
N LEU A 82 6.74 3.11 10.16
CA LEU A 82 6.44 2.07 11.15
C LEU A 82 7.63 1.12 11.33
N ASP A 83 7.82 0.62 12.56
CA ASP A 83 8.74 -0.49 12.82
C ASP A 83 8.29 -1.78 12.11
N LEU A 84 9.20 -2.73 11.96
CA LEU A 84 8.98 -3.95 11.16
C LEU A 84 7.77 -4.75 11.61
N ARG A 85 7.55 -4.89 12.94
CA ARG A 85 6.44 -5.68 13.47
C ARG A 85 5.10 -4.98 13.17
N LEU A 86 5.03 -3.70 13.51
CA LEU A 86 3.82 -2.91 13.29
C LEU A 86 3.51 -2.76 11.78
N ARG A 87 4.53 -2.70 10.94
CA ARG A 87 4.39 -2.69 9.48
C ARG A 87 3.68 -3.96 8.98
N LYS A 88 4.14 -5.15 9.41
CA LYS A 88 3.50 -6.42 9.04
C LYS A 88 2.04 -6.52 9.51
N ASP A 89 1.77 -6.10 10.74
CA ASP A 89 0.39 -6.06 11.26
C ASP A 89 -0.49 -5.11 10.43
N MET A 90 0.04 -3.97 10.01
CA MET A 90 -0.67 -3.00 9.19
C MET A 90 -0.87 -3.45 7.74
N GLN A 91 0.05 -4.21 7.16
CA GLN A 91 -0.13 -4.82 5.83
C GLN A 91 -1.36 -5.74 5.82
N ILE A 92 -1.45 -6.63 6.81
CA ILE A 92 -2.60 -7.54 6.97
C ILE A 92 -3.90 -6.74 7.12
N GLU A 93 -3.88 -5.70 7.95
CA GLU A 93 -5.05 -4.86 8.20
C GLU A 93 -5.50 -4.09 6.96
N LEU A 94 -4.55 -3.51 6.20
CA LEU A 94 -4.85 -2.81 4.93
C LEU A 94 -5.47 -3.75 3.89
N LYS A 95 -4.94 -4.97 3.76
CA LYS A 95 -5.50 -5.98 2.85
C LYS A 95 -6.93 -6.35 3.28
N ARG A 96 -7.15 -6.55 4.59
CA ARG A 96 -8.49 -6.81 5.14
C ARG A 96 -9.46 -5.66 4.87
N ILE A 97 -9.05 -4.41 5.09
CA ILE A 97 -9.87 -3.22 4.81
C ILE A 97 -10.21 -3.15 3.33
N GLN A 98 -9.24 -3.36 2.45
CA GLN A 98 -9.44 -3.36 1.00
C GLN A 98 -10.48 -4.43 0.59
N GLN A 99 -10.34 -5.66 1.09
CA GLN A 99 -11.29 -6.75 0.80
C GLN A 99 -12.69 -6.46 1.35
N THR A 100 -12.79 -5.90 2.55
CA THR A 100 -14.07 -5.57 3.19
C THR A 100 -14.80 -4.45 2.47
N THR A 101 -14.07 -3.45 2.00
CA THR A 101 -14.67 -2.26 1.33
C THR A 101 -14.84 -2.43 -0.17
N GLY A 102 -14.09 -3.33 -0.80
CA GLY A 102 -14.08 -3.53 -2.26
C GLY A 102 -13.53 -2.33 -3.06
N ILE A 103 -12.89 -1.37 -2.39
CA ILE A 103 -12.34 -0.15 -3.01
C ILE A 103 -11.00 -0.47 -3.68
N THR A 104 -10.74 0.13 -4.83
CA THR A 104 -9.43 0.05 -5.48
C THR A 104 -8.40 0.83 -4.69
N PHE A 105 -7.32 0.17 -4.27
CA PHE A 105 -6.15 0.82 -3.64
C PHE A 105 -5.05 1.01 -4.70
N ILE A 106 -4.50 2.22 -4.77
CA ILE A 106 -3.24 2.49 -5.45
C ILE A 106 -2.21 2.72 -4.36
N TYR A 107 -1.25 1.80 -4.24
CA TYR A 107 -0.27 1.75 -3.18
C TYR A 107 1.11 2.06 -3.75
N VAL A 108 1.73 3.14 -3.33
CA VAL A 108 3.10 3.52 -3.71
C VAL A 108 4.04 3.12 -2.58
N THR A 109 5.06 2.35 -2.90
CA THR A 109 6.09 1.93 -1.95
C THR A 109 7.41 1.72 -2.66
N HIS A 110 8.50 1.82 -1.91
CA HIS A 110 9.84 1.38 -2.33
C HIS A 110 10.20 0.00 -1.73
N ASP A 111 9.33 -0.57 -0.90
CA ASP A 111 9.51 -1.89 -0.31
C ASP A 111 8.92 -2.96 -1.24
N GLN A 112 9.80 -3.86 -1.71
CA GLN A 112 9.46 -4.90 -2.66
C GLN A 112 8.54 -5.96 -2.03
N GLU A 113 8.77 -6.31 -0.75
CA GLU A 113 7.95 -7.28 -0.02
C GLU A 113 6.51 -6.76 0.10
N GLU A 114 6.34 -5.45 0.38
CA GLU A 114 5.02 -4.82 0.39
C GLU A 114 4.34 -4.90 -0.98
N ALA A 115 5.04 -4.51 -2.04
CA ALA A 115 4.48 -4.51 -3.39
C ALA A 115 4.04 -5.91 -3.83
N LEU A 116 4.88 -6.92 -3.62
CA LEU A 116 4.60 -8.29 -4.06
C LEU A 116 3.54 -8.99 -3.21
N SER A 117 3.49 -8.75 -1.88
CA SER A 117 2.57 -9.44 -0.98
C SER A 117 1.16 -8.85 -0.96
N MET A 118 1.03 -7.54 -1.18
CA MET A 118 -0.23 -6.82 -0.99
C MET A 118 -1.00 -6.59 -2.30
N SER A 119 -0.32 -6.53 -3.44
CA SER A 119 -0.92 -6.10 -4.70
C SER A 119 -1.49 -7.25 -5.53
N ASP A 120 -2.54 -6.97 -6.29
CA ASP A 120 -3.05 -7.85 -7.34
C ASP A 120 -2.34 -7.55 -8.68
N THR A 121 -1.84 -6.33 -8.84
CA THR A 121 -1.05 -5.87 -10.00
C THR A 121 0.06 -4.96 -9.50
N VAL A 122 1.28 -5.22 -9.95
CA VAL A 122 2.48 -4.42 -9.65
C VAL A 122 2.88 -3.61 -10.88
N VAL A 123 3.25 -2.35 -10.66
CA VAL A 123 3.82 -1.45 -11.67
C VAL A 123 5.21 -1.06 -11.20
N VAL A 124 6.25 -1.56 -11.89
CA VAL A 124 7.64 -1.17 -11.62
C VAL A 124 7.97 0.07 -12.45
N MET A 125 8.51 1.09 -11.78
CA MET A 125 8.85 2.38 -12.40
C MET A 125 10.31 2.75 -12.14
N ASP A 126 10.96 3.35 -13.16
CA ASP A 126 12.27 3.99 -13.05
C ASP A 126 12.26 5.32 -13.80
N LYS A 127 12.77 6.38 -13.18
CA LYS A 127 12.89 7.73 -13.75
C LYS A 127 11.61 8.22 -14.45
N GLY A 128 10.46 7.96 -13.82
CA GLY A 128 9.15 8.37 -14.33
C GLY A 128 8.62 7.55 -15.50
N ARG A 129 9.27 6.42 -15.84
CA ARG A 129 8.86 5.50 -16.91
C ARG A 129 8.47 4.15 -16.32
N ILE A 130 7.41 3.57 -16.87
CA ILE A 130 7.00 2.21 -16.53
C ILE A 130 7.98 1.23 -17.18
N GLN A 131 8.56 0.36 -16.35
CA GLN A 131 9.48 -0.71 -16.78
C GLN A 131 8.73 -2.02 -17.02
N GLN A 132 7.81 -2.36 -16.13
CA GLN A 132 6.97 -3.55 -16.25
C GLN A 132 5.66 -3.36 -15.50
N ILE A 133 4.59 -3.99 -16.01
CA ILE A 133 3.31 -4.17 -15.34
C ILE A 133 2.98 -5.64 -15.40
N GLY A 134 2.55 -6.23 -14.27
CA GLY A 134 2.16 -7.64 -14.22
C GLY A 134 1.65 -8.03 -12.84
N ARG A 135 1.29 -9.29 -12.69
CA ARG A 135 1.03 -9.89 -11.38
C ARG A 135 2.34 -10.00 -10.60
N PRO A 136 2.30 -10.01 -9.26
CA PRO A 136 3.50 -10.20 -8.45
C PRO A 136 4.38 -11.37 -8.90
N GLU A 137 3.77 -12.51 -9.20
CA GLU A 137 4.45 -13.73 -9.67
C GLU A 137 5.17 -13.52 -11.01
N ASP A 138 4.53 -12.83 -11.98
CA ASP A 138 5.11 -12.52 -13.28
C ASP A 138 6.29 -11.54 -13.17
N ILE A 139 6.16 -10.54 -12.27
CA ILE A 139 7.22 -9.56 -12.02
C ILE A 139 8.45 -10.22 -11.41
N TYR A 140 8.23 -11.17 -10.48
CA TYR A 140 9.31 -11.87 -9.78
C TYR A 140 9.99 -12.93 -10.67
N ASN A 141 9.21 -13.77 -11.37
CA ASN A 141 9.73 -14.91 -12.12
C ASN A 141 10.17 -14.55 -13.54
N GLU A 142 9.56 -13.53 -14.17
CA GLU A 142 9.77 -13.15 -15.56
C GLU A 142 10.07 -11.65 -15.71
N PRO A 143 11.16 -11.14 -15.10
CA PRO A 143 11.52 -9.72 -15.21
C PRO A 143 11.87 -9.36 -16.66
N LYS A 144 11.27 -8.29 -17.20
CA LYS A 144 11.44 -7.88 -18.59
C LYS A 144 12.81 -7.30 -18.93
N ASN A 145 13.54 -6.83 -17.93
CA ASN A 145 14.87 -6.26 -18.13
C ASN A 145 15.71 -6.37 -16.85
N ALA A 146 17.00 -6.09 -16.98
CA ALA A 146 17.97 -6.16 -15.90
C ALA A 146 17.59 -5.27 -14.69
N PHE A 147 17.02 -4.08 -14.94
CA PHE A 147 16.57 -3.18 -13.86
C PHE A 147 15.48 -3.83 -13.01
N VAL A 148 14.47 -4.44 -13.63
CA VAL A 148 13.38 -5.11 -12.89
C VAL A 148 13.91 -6.30 -12.12
N ALA A 149 14.80 -7.11 -12.72
CA ALA A 149 15.41 -8.25 -12.06
C ALA A 149 16.20 -7.85 -10.81
N ASP A 150 17.04 -6.82 -10.92
CA ASP A 150 17.87 -6.31 -9.82
C ASP A 150 17.03 -5.60 -8.74
N PHE A 151 15.97 -4.89 -9.17
CA PHE A 151 15.09 -4.15 -8.26
C PHE A 151 14.19 -5.07 -7.43
N ILE A 152 13.73 -6.20 -7.97
CA ILE A 152 12.74 -7.09 -7.32
C ILE A 152 13.40 -8.17 -6.45
N GLY A 153 14.67 -8.49 -6.67
CA GLY A 153 15.35 -9.54 -5.93
C GLY A 153 16.87 -9.43 -5.99
N GLU A 154 17.55 -10.27 -5.22
CA GLU A 154 19.00 -10.42 -5.33
C GLU A 154 19.32 -11.16 -6.61
N SER A 155 19.67 -10.43 -7.67
CA SER A 155 19.97 -10.98 -8.99
C SER A 155 21.44 -10.86 -9.33
N ASN A 156 22.06 -11.94 -9.87
CA ASN A 156 23.34 -11.90 -10.51
C ASN A 156 23.16 -11.64 -12.01
N ILE A 157 23.37 -10.41 -12.44
CA ILE A 157 23.22 -10.00 -13.83
C ILE A 157 24.59 -10.08 -14.51
N LEU A 158 24.68 -10.86 -15.57
CA LEU A 158 25.91 -11.08 -16.32
C LEU A 158 25.68 -10.73 -17.79
N ASP A 159 26.67 -10.04 -18.37
CA ASP A 159 26.67 -9.77 -19.81
C ASP A 159 27.05 -11.04 -20.58
N GLY A 160 26.19 -11.45 -21.49
CA GLY A 160 26.39 -12.61 -22.35
C GLY A 160 25.88 -12.37 -23.76
N VAL A 161 26.32 -13.19 -24.68
CA VAL A 161 25.89 -13.18 -26.09
C VAL A 161 25.31 -14.54 -26.45
N MET A 162 24.02 -14.57 -26.83
CA MET A 162 23.40 -15.74 -27.41
C MET A 162 24.06 -16.00 -28.78
N LEU A 163 24.61 -17.19 -28.99
CA LEU A 163 25.23 -17.61 -30.23
C LEU A 163 24.22 -18.32 -31.12
N GLU A 164 23.42 -19.20 -30.54
CA GLU A 164 22.32 -19.94 -31.12
C GLU A 164 21.38 -20.41 -30.01
N ASP A 165 20.27 -21.06 -30.33
CA ASP A 165 19.33 -21.57 -29.30
C ASP A 165 20.06 -22.49 -28.31
N PHE A 166 19.87 -22.24 -27.01
CA PHE A 166 20.51 -22.94 -25.90
C PHE A 166 22.03 -22.78 -25.78
N LYS A 167 22.69 -21.91 -26.57
CA LYS A 167 24.12 -21.63 -26.46
C LYS A 167 24.38 -20.16 -26.15
N VAL A 168 24.96 -19.91 -24.99
CA VAL A 168 25.34 -18.57 -24.53
C VAL A 168 26.84 -18.47 -24.29
N ARG A 169 27.46 -17.38 -24.73
CA ARG A 169 28.85 -17.06 -24.41
C ARG A 169 28.88 -15.95 -23.34
N PHE A 170 29.46 -16.24 -22.20
CA PHE A 170 29.77 -15.25 -21.18
C PHE A 170 31.12 -15.60 -20.54
N PHE A 171 31.83 -14.59 -19.99
CA PHE A 171 33.20 -14.72 -19.48
C PHE A 171 34.15 -15.45 -20.41
N GLY A 172 34.00 -15.28 -21.75
CA GLY A 172 34.84 -15.92 -22.77
C GLY A 172 34.62 -17.42 -22.98
N ARG A 173 33.64 -18.03 -22.28
CA ARG A 173 33.29 -19.46 -22.41
C ARG A 173 31.90 -19.62 -23.01
N VAL A 174 31.71 -20.73 -23.72
CA VAL A 174 30.40 -21.12 -24.28
C VAL A 174 29.77 -22.16 -23.33
N PHE A 175 28.50 -21.97 -23.05
CA PHE A 175 27.66 -22.86 -22.25
C PHE A 175 26.46 -23.29 -23.09
N GLU A 176 26.06 -24.56 -22.94
CA GLU A 176 24.85 -25.17 -23.51
C GLU A 176 23.77 -25.38 -22.46
#